data_d7cf89d6028449b2142f809844277d02
#
_entry.id   d7cf89d6028449b2142f809844277d02
#
_cell.length_a   1.000
_cell.length_b   1.000
_cell.length_c   1.000
_cell.angle_alpha   90.00
_cell.angle_beta   90.00
_cell.angle_gamma   90.00
#
_symmetry.space_group_name_H-M   'P 1'
#
loop_
_entity.id
_entity.type
_entity.pdbx_description
1 polymer ?
#
loop_
_entity_poly.entity_id
_entity_poly.type
_entity_poly.pdbx_seq_one_letter_code
_entity_poly.pdbx_strand_id
1 'polypeptide(L)'
;IYLVDMARIVDLTGQMDEKGLLSWDAPEGDWNIMRIGYTCTQSEVSTSSRDWQGNVLDYMDRSAFDYYWNTIVKPILQAAGEKHVGSTLKFMETDSWECGGMNWTDAFADEFRSYCGYDLKQYLPLIAGHVVNNIDTSNAFLADFRKTIAHLVATNHYARFAEHAHQHNMGIQPESAGPHAGPLDGMKNYGFSDIVMSEFWSPSPHRPRPQDRFFIKQA
;
A
#
# COMPACT_ATOMS: atom_id res chain seq x y z
N ILE A 1 4.67 11.48 -24.78
CA ILE A 1 3.39 11.64 -24.05
C ILE A 1 2.32 11.81 -25.12
N TYR A 2 1.28 11.00 -25.09
CA TYR A 2 0.14 11.09 -25.99
C TYR A 2 -1.09 11.53 -25.21
N LEU A 3 -1.98 12.23 -25.90
CA LEU A 3 -3.34 12.46 -25.43
C LEU A 3 -4.19 11.28 -25.92
N VAL A 4 -4.76 10.54 -25.01
CA VAL A 4 -5.59 9.35 -25.26
C VAL A 4 -7.04 9.71 -25.03
N ASP A 5 -7.88 9.51 -26.04
CA ASP A 5 -9.33 9.59 -25.90
C ASP A 5 -9.85 8.30 -25.24
N MET A 6 -10.45 8.42 -24.08
CA MET A 6 -10.99 7.28 -23.32
C MET A 6 -12.02 6.48 -24.12
N ALA A 7 -12.83 7.13 -24.97
CA ALA A 7 -13.81 6.46 -25.80
C ALA A 7 -13.20 5.53 -26.87
N ARG A 8 -11.89 5.70 -27.15
CA ARG A 8 -11.15 4.89 -28.10
C ARG A 8 -10.31 3.79 -27.46
N ILE A 9 -10.36 3.65 -26.14
CA ILE A 9 -9.65 2.57 -25.43
C ILE A 9 -10.46 1.28 -25.53
N VAL A 10 -9.81 0.22 -25.99
CA VAL A 10 -10.37 -1.11 -26.09
C VAL A 10 -9.66 -2.04 -25.09
N ASP A 11 -10.38 -2.64 -24.17
CA ASP A 11 -9.85 -3.66 -23.26
C ASP A 11 -9.72 -5.00 -23.99
N LEU A 12 -8.50 -5.44 -24.24
CA LEU A 12 -8.16 -6.69 -24.91
C LEU A 12 -7.74 -7.80 -23.94
N THR A 13 -7.88 -7.59 -22.63
CA THR A 13 -7.43 -8.55 -21.60
C THR A 13 -8.02 -9.94 -21.81
N GLY A 14 -9.30 -10.03 -22.16
CA GLY A 14 -9.98 -11.30 -22.40
C GLY A 14 -9.61 -12.00 -23.71
N GLN A 15 -8.79 -11.36 -24.57
CA GLN A 15 -8.30 -11.91 -25.84
C GLN A 15 -6.85 -12.38 -25.76
N MET A 16 -6.23 -12.25 -24.58
CA MET A 16 -4.89 -12.74 -24.30
C MET A 16 -4.99 -14.10 -23.60
N ASP A 17 -4.22 -15.08 -24.09
CA ASP A 17 -4.14 -16.40 -23.48
C ASP A 17 -3.23 -16.42 -22.24
N GLU A 18 -3.20 -17.56 -21.53
CA GLU A 18 -2.39 -17.77 -20.34
C GLU A 18 -0.87 -17.64 -20.60
N LYS A 19 -0.43 -17.77 -21.85
CA LYS A 19 0.97 -17.58 -22.25
C LYS A 19 1.27 -16.13 -22.62
N GLY A 20 0.25 -15.24 -22.56
CA GLY A 20 0.36 -13.84 -22.90
C GLY A 20 0.33 -13.56 -24.40
N LEU A 21 -0.14 -14.52 -25.22
CA LEU A 21 -0.35 -14.30 -26.64
C LEU A 21 -1.70 -13.62 -26.86
N LEU A 22 -1.67 -12.44 -27.47
CA LEU A 22 -2.87 -11.69 -27.88
C LEU A 22 -3.30 -12.10 -29.28
N SER A 23 -4.56 -12.50 -29.43
CA SER A 23 -5.21 -12.72 -30.72
C SER A 23 -6.36 -11.74 -30.87
N TRP A 24 -6.20 -10.76 -31.73
CA TRP A 24 -7.17 -9.69 -31.96
C TRP A 24 -7.26 -9.33 -33.43
N ASP A 25 -8.47 -9.35 -33.96
CA ASP A 25 -8.78 -8.85 -35.31
C ASP A 25 -8.97 -7.33 -35.21
N ALA A 26 -7.88 -6.60 -35.47
CA ALA A 26 -7.86 -5.16 -35.30
C ALA A 26 -8.69 -4.47 -36.40
N PRO A 27 -9.61 -3.56 -36.02
CA PRO A 27 -10.28 -2.71 -37.00
C PRO A 27 -9.29 -1.85 -37.80
N GLU A 28 -9.71 -1.37 -38.95
CA GLU A 28 -8.91 -0.46 -39.77
C GLU A 28 -8.48 0.78 -38.98
N GLY A 29 -7.21 1.14 -39.04
CA GLY A 29 -6.63 2.29 -38.35
C GLY A 29 -5.27 2.01 -37.74
N ASP A 30 -4.70 3.05 -37.11
CA ASP A 30 -3.45 2.95 -36.38
C ASP A 30 -3.73 2.68 -34.91
N TRP A 31 -3.18 1.58 -34.38
CA TRP A 31 -3.38 1.14 -33.00
C TRP A 31 -2.07 1.08 -32.21
N ASN A 32 -2.13 1.53 -30.96
CA ASN A 32 -1.07 1.31 -29.99
C ASN A 32 -1.55 0.25 -28.98
N ILE A 33 -0.88 -0.88 -28.91
CA ILE A 33 -1.17 -1.94 -27.94
C ILE A 33 -0.30 -1.72 -26.72
N MET A 34 -0.93 -1.59 -25.55
CA MET A 34 -0.26 -1.45 -24.26
C MET A 34 -0.52 -2.70 -23.44
N ARG A 35 0.56 -3.37 -23.01
CA ARG A 35 0.48 -4.45 -22.01
C ARG A 35 0.90 -3.88 -20.67
N ILE A 36 -0.04 -3.86 -19.73
CA ILE A 36 0.18 -3.39 -18.36
C ILE A 36 0.03 -4.58 -17.44
N GLY A 37 0.97 -4.71 -16.52
CA GLY A 37 0.99 -5.79 -15.54
C GLY A 37 1.65 -5.32 -14.25
N TYR A 38 1.66 -6.18 -13.25
CA TYR A 38 2.34 -5.95 -11.99
C TYR A 38 3.19 -7.17 -11.62
N THR A 39 4.14 -6.94 -10.73
CA THR A 39 5.04 -7.98 -10.22
C THR A 39 5.45 -7.61 -8.79
N CYS A 40 5.96 -8.58 -8.06
CA CYS A 40 6.55 -8.34 -6.75
C CYS A 40 7.67 -7.30 -6.86
N THR A 41 7.68 -6.32 -5.95
CA THR A 41 8.72 -5.28 -5.89
C THR A 41 10.08 -5.84 -5.50
N GLN A 42 10.11 -7.02 -4.85
CA GLN A 42 11.29 -7.61 -4.24
C GLN A 42 11.95 -6.70 -3.18
N SER A 43 11.18 -5.73 -2.66
CA SER A 43 11.64 -4.93 -1.54
C SER A 43 11.83 -5.82 -0.31
N GLU A 44 12.96 -5.70 0.34
CA GLU A 44 13.27 -6.45 1.56
C GLU A 44 13.07 -5.58 2.79
N VAL A 45 12.85 -6.24 3.93
CA VAL A 45 12.77 -5.58 5.23
C VAL A 45 14.13 -4.92 5.52
N SER A 46 14.12 -3.62 5.80
CA SER A 46 15.32 -2.89 6.19
C SER A 46 15.82 -3.35 7.57
N THR A 47 17.12 -3.24 7.83
CA THR A 47 17.74 -3.48 9.14
C THR A 47 17.51 -4.86 9.77
N SER A 48 16.96 -5.84 9.06
CA SER A 48 16.79 -7.20 9.57
C SER A 48 18.13 -7.96 9.59
N SER A 49 18.29 -8.87 10.56
CA SER A 49 19.41 -9.79 10.59
C SER A 49 19.26 -10.90 9.54
N ARG A 50 20.37 -11.57 9.19
CA ARG A 50 20.43 -12.56 8.10
C ARG A 50 19.31 -13.59 8.11
N ASP A 51 18.96 -14.12 9.26
CA ASP A 51 17.96 -15.18 9.40
C ASP A 51 16.51 -14.64 9.35
N TRP A 52 16.34 -13.33 9.44
CA TRP A 52 15.06 -12.62 9.41
C TRP A 52 14.89 -11.75 8.17
N GLN A 53 15.87 -11.78 7.27
CA GLN A 53 15.79 -11.04 6.03
C GLN A 53 14.78 -11.70 5.10
N GLY A 54 13.91 -10.90 4.49
CA GLY A 54 12.90 -11.37 3.57
C GLY A 54 12.14 -10.21 2.94
N ASN A 55 11.25 -10.54 2.03
CA ASN A 55 10.41 -9.54 1.38
C ASN A 55 9.48 -8.86 2.39
N VAL A 56 9.25 -7.57 2.19
CA VAL A 56 8.22 -6.84 2.93
C VAL A 56 6.84 -7.42 2.67
N LEU A 57 5.99 -7.34 3.69
CA LEU A 57 4.59 -7.72 3.60
C LEU A 57 3.84 -6.82 2.59
N ASP A 58 2.84 -7.36 1.92
CA ASP A 58 1.87 -6.54 1.19
C ASP A 58 0.94 -5.83 2.17
N TYR A 59 1.17 -4.54 2.39
CA TYR A 59 0.38 -3.72 3.32
C TYR A 59 -1.05 -3.45 2.82
N MET A 60 -1.31 -3.65 1.53
CA MET A 60 -2.65 -3.46 0.95
C MET A 60 -3.50 -4.73 0.98
N ASP A 61 -2.90 -5.90 1.27
CA ASP A 61 -3.60 -7.17 1.32
C ASP A 61 -3.86 -7.61 2.77
N ARG A 62 -5.12 -7.60 3.17
CA ARG A 62 -5.56 -8.07 4.49
C ARG A 62 -5.20 -9.53 4.74
N SER A 63 -5.27 -10.38 3.72
CA SER A 63 -4.95 -11.81 3.85
C SER A 63 -3.47 -12.05 4.08
N ALA A 64 -2.61 -11.24 3.47
CA ALA A 64 -1.17 -11.26 3.71
C ALA A 64 -0.85 -10.88 5.17
N PHE A 65 -1.54 -9.86 5.72
CA PHE A 65 -1.39 -9.51 7.14
C PHE A 65 -1.85 -10.64 8.06
N ASP A 66 -2.99 -11.27 7.79
CA ASP A 66 -3.50 -12.39 8.58
C ASP A 66 -2.57 -13.61 8.52
N TYR A 67 -1.98 -13.88 7.35
CA TYR A 67 -0.98 -14.93 7.21
C TYR A 67 0.26 -14.63 8.06
N TYR A 68 0.81 -13.42 7.97
CA TYR A 68 1.94 -12.99 8.80
C TYR A 68 1.63 -13.10 10.29
N TRP A 69 0.46 -12.62 10.72
CA TRP A 69 0.03 -12.72 12.11
C TRP A 69 0.03 -14.17 12.60
N ASN A 70 -0.58 -15.05 11.83
CA ASN A 70 -0.73 -16.46 12.23
C ASN A 70 0.59 -17.23 12.20
N THR A 71 1.50 -16.91 11.28
CA THR A 71 2.76 -17.65 11.09
C THR A 71 3.92 -17.11 11.92
N ILE A 72 3.94 -15.82 12.23
CA ILE A 72 5.04 -15.16 12.93
C ILE A 72 4.59 -14.65 14.31
N VAL A 73 3.58 -13.79 14.36
CA VAL A 73 3.21 -13.11 15.61
C VAL A 73 2.62 -14.07 16.63
N LYS A 74 1.67 -14.87 16.21
CA LYS A 74 0.99 -15.81 17.10
C LYS A 74 1.93 -16.83 17.77
N PRO A 75 2.90 -17.46 17.10
CA PRO A 75 3.91 -18.28 17.77
C PRO A 75 4.76 -17.50 18.79
N ILE A 76 5.08 -16.23 18.53
CA ILE A 76 5.81 -15.39 19.50
C ILE A 76 4.96 -15.15 20.75
N LEU A 77 3.68 -14.82 20.60
CA LEU A 77 2.76 -14.65 21.72
C LEU A 77 2.60 -15.93 22.52
N GLN A 78 2.52 -17.09 21.86
CA GLN A 78 2.47 -18.39 22.51
C GLN A 78 3.74 -18.69 23.32
N ALA A 79 4.91 -18.39 22.75
CA ALA A 79 6.21 -18.54 23.44
C ALA A 79 6.34 -17.59 24.65
N ALA A 80 5.79 -16.37 24.57
CA ALA A 80 5.75 -15.44 25.69
C ALA A 80 4.88 -15.96 26.86
N GLY A 81 3.85 -16.73 26.55
CA GLY A 81 2.92 -17.33 27.49
C GLY A 81 1.73 -16.44 27.85
N GLU A 82 0.55 -17.04 27.96
CA GLU A 82 -0.74 -16.36 28.15
C GLU A 82 -0.75 -15.39 29.33
N LYS A 83 -0.08 -15.73 30.44
CA LYS A 83 -0.01 -14.88 31.63
C LYS A 83 0.70 -13.55 31.41
N HIS A 84 1.52 -13.44 30.33
CA HIS A 84 2.29 -12.22 30.01
C HIS A 84 1.64 -11.38 28.92
N VAL A 85 0.88 -12.01 28.03
CA VAL A 85 0.15 -11.34 26.96
C VAL A 85 -0.99 -10.50 27.55
N GLY A 86 -1.06 -9.23 27.19
CA GLY A 86 -2.03 -8.26 27.72
C GLY A 86 -1.74 -7.76 29.15
N SER A 87 -0.68 -8.27 29.80
CA SER A 87 -0.31 -7.88 31.17
C SER A 87 1.10 -7.27 31.24
N THR A 88 2.13 -8.06 31.00
CA THR A 88 3.52 -7.60 30.92
C THR A 88 3.83 -7.12 29.50
N LEU A 89 3.47 -7.90 28.51
CA LEU A 89 3.51 -7.53 27.09
C LEU A 89 2.20 -6.81 26.75
N LYS A 90 2.23 -5.48 26.79
CA LYS A 90 1.04 -4.64 26.68
C LYS A 90 0.84 -4.01 25.31
N PHE A 91 1.93 -3.79 24.59
CA PHE A 91 1.90 -3.10 23.32
C PHE A 91 2.71 -3.86 22.29
N MET A 92 2.30 -3.72 21.04
CA MET A 92 3.01 -4.17 19.86
C MET A 92 3.37 -2.96 19.01
N GLU A 93 4.49 -3.05 18.35
CA GLU A 93 5.01 -2.01 17.47
C GLU A 93 5.20 -2.55 16.06
N THR A 94 5.05 -1.68 15.08
CA THR A 94 5.54 -1.85 13.72
C THR A 94 6.26 -0.58 13.32
N ASP A 95 7.41 -0.75 12.68
CA ASP A 95 8.26 0.32 12.20
C ASP A 95 7.62 1.10 11.05
N SER A 96 8.28 2.15 10.60
CA SER A 96 7.80 3.03 9.54
C SER A 96 7.56 2.30 8.22
N TRP A 97 6.73 2.93 7.37
CA TRP A 97 6.58 2.50 5.99
C TRP A 97 7.89 2.72 5.20
N GLU A 98 8.57 1.64 4.86
CA GLU A 98 9.81 1.66 4.06
C GLU A 98 9.71 0.76 2.82
N CYS A 99 8.50 0.53 2.34
CA CYS A 99 8.19 -0.43 1.28
C CYS A 99 8.45 0.09 -0.15
N GLY A 100 9.06 1.28 -0.28
CA GLY A 100 9.39 1.85 -1.58
C GLY A 100 8.16 2.11 -2.46
N GLY A 101 8.19 1.62 -3.69
CA GLY A 101 7.16 1.88 -4.70
C GLY A 101 5.97 0.91 -4.71
N MET A 102 5.61 0.28 -3.61
CA MET A 102 4.43 -0.57 -3.52
C MET A 102 3.17 0.21 -3.90
N ASN A 103 2.51 -0.20 -4.99
CA ASN A 103 1.40 0.53 -5.57
C ASN A 103 0.30 -0.36 -6.16
N TRP A 104 0.39 -1.68 -5.96
CA TRP A 104 -0.57 -2.65 -6.47
C TRP A 104 -0.62 -3.89 -5.57
N THR A 105 -1.81 -4.48 -5.48
CA THR A 105 -2.09 -5.80 -4.89
C THR A 105 -3.06 -6.56 -5.79
N ASP A 106 -3.21 -7.85 -5.61
CA ASP A 106 -4.06 -8.70 -6.46
C ASP A 106 -5.51 -8.20 -6.56
N ALA A 107 -6.08 -7.76 -5.44
CA ALA A 107 -7.45 -7.25 -5.38
C ALA A 107 -7.58 -5.75 -5.74
N PHE A 108 -6.48 -5.05 -6.10
CA PHE A 108 -6.47 -3.59 -6.20
C PHE A 108 -7.54 -3.02 -7.13
N ALA A 109 -7.79 -3.65 -8.28
CA ALA A 109 -8.78 -3.15 -9.24
C ALA A 109 -10.21 -3.19 -8.68
N ASP A 110 -10.55 -4.23 -7.93
CA ASP A 110 -11.87 -4.38 -7.32
C ASP A 110 -12.03 -3.46 -6.11
N GLU A 111 -11.00 -3.33 -5.31
CA GLU A 111 -10.92 -2.38 -4.20
C GLU A 111 -11.03 -0.93 -4.68
N PHE A 112 -10.32 -0.58 -5.75
CA PHE A 112 -10.44 0.74 -6.37
C PHE A 112 -11.87 1.01 -6.84
N ARG A 113 -12.48 0.04 -7.54
CA ARG A 113 -13.87 0.17 -8.01
C ARG A 113 -14.83 0.34 -6.84
N SER A 114 -14.66 -0.42 -5.78
CA SER A 114 -15.47 -0.33 -4.56
C SER A 114 -15.32 1.02 -3.88
N TYR A 115 -14.11 1.54 -3.79
CA TYR A 115 -13.80 2.77 -3.07
C TYR A 115 -14.11 4.04 -3.87
N CYS A 116 -13.80 4.04 -5.19
CA CYS A 116 -13.95 5.21 -6.06
C CYS A 116 -15.24 5.19 -6.89
N GLY A 117 -15.90 4.05 -7.05
CA GLY A 117 -17.17 3.91 -7.77
C GLY A 117 -17.03 3.80 -9.29
N TYR A 118 -15.81 3.63 -9.84
CA TYR A 118 -15.58 3.45 -11.27
C TYR A 118 -14.42 2.50 -11.56
N ASP A 119 -14.35 2.00 -12.82
CA ASP A 119 -13.29 1.08 -13.24
C ASP A 119 -12.00 1.85 -13.60
N LEU A 120 -10.86 1.39 -13.09
CA LEU A 120 -9.56 2.00 -13.37
C LEU A 120 -8.97 1.65 -14.75
N LYS A 121 -9.47 0.61 -15.42
CA LYS A 121 -8.84 0.07 -16.64
C LYS A 121 -8.66 1.11 -17.75
N GLN A 122 -9.67 1.96 -17.96
CA GLN A 122 -9.60 3.01 -18.97
C GLN A 122 -8.57 4.12 -18.65
N TYR A 123 -8.11 4.17 -17.41
CA TYR A 123 -7.11 5.13 -16.96
C TYR A 123 -5.69 4.56 -16.90
N LEU A 124 -5.51 3.26 -17.13
CA LEU A 124 -4.19 2.63 -17.07
C LEU A 124 -3.13 3.27 -17.99
N PRO A 125 -3.46 3.86 -19.16
CA PRO A 125 -2.46 4.62 -19.94
C PRO A 125 -1.77 5.74 -19.15
N LEU A 126 -2.40 6.29 -18.08
CA LEU A 126 -1.78 7.28 -17.20
C LEU A 126 -0.56 6.72 -16.44
N ILE A 127 -0.60 5.45 -16.09
CA ILE A 127 0.53 4.77 -15.42
C ILE A 127 1.75 4.70 -16.34
N ALA A 128 1.51 4.63 -17.66
CA ALA A 128 2.56 4.70 -18.68
C ALA A 128 2.97 6.14 -19.06
N GLY A 129 2.45 7.16 -18.37
CA GLY A 129 2.82 8.56 -18.56
C GLY A 129 2.06 9.28 -19.68
N HIS A 130 0.92 8.73 -20.12
CA HIS A 130 0.05 9.39 -21.08
C HIS A 130 -0.99 10.28 -20.38
N VAL A 131 -1.70 11.12 -21.12
CA VAL A 131 -2.84 11.91 -20.63
C VAL A 131 -4.11 11.29 -21.19
N VAL A 132 -5.09 11.02 -20.32
CA VAL A 132 -6.40 10.47 -20.73
C VAL A 132 -7.45 11.59 -20.70
N ASN A 133 -8.11 11.81 -21.83
CA ASN A 133 -9.07 12.88 -22.11
C ASN A 133 -8.47 14.30 -21.93
N ASN A 134 -8.09 14.65 -20.72
CA ASN A 134 -7.49 15.95 -20.38
C ASN A 134 -6.71 15.86 -19.07
N ILE A 135 -6.01 16.92 -18.72
CA ILE A 135 -5.16 16.98 -17.53
C ILE A 135 -5.98 16.87 -16.23
N ASP A 136 -7.14 17.51 -16.18
CA ASP A 136 -7.97 17.51 -14.96
C ASP A 136 -8.50 16.11 -14.66
N THR A 137 -9.04 15.41 -15.66
CA THR A 137 -9.47 14.02 -15.55
C THR A 137 -8.31 13.10 -15.13
N SER A 138 -7.14 13.31 -15.73
CA SER A 138 -5.94 12.54 -15.42
C SER A 138 -5.47 12.76 -13.98
N ASN A 139 -5.45 13.99 -13.53
CA ASN A 139 -5.06 14.34 -12.16
C ASN A 139 -6.07 13.82 -11.14
N ALA A 140 -7.37 13.88 -11.43
CA ALA A 140 -8.41 13.33 -10.57
C ALA A 140 -8.21 11.81 -10.38
N PHE A 141 -8.00 11.06 -11.47
CA PHE A 141 -7.70 9.63 -11.37
C PHE A 141 -6.43 9.36 -10.54
N LEU A 142 -5.32 10.07 -10.80
CA LEU A 142 -4.08 9.87 -10.04
C LEU A 142 -4.24 10.19 -8.55
N ALA A 143 -5.11 11.15 -8.21
CA ALA A 143 -5.45 11.42 -6.82
C ALA A 143 -6.25 10.26 -6.20
N ASP A 144 -7.26 9.74 -6.90
CA ASP A 144 -8.07 8.62 -6.44
C ASP A 144 -7.26 7.32 -6.34
N PHE A 145 -6.34 7.09 -7.28
CA PHE A 145 -5.40 5.96 -7.23
C PHE A 145 -4.54 6.01 -5.94
N ARG A 146 -3.95 7.17 -5.61
CA ARG A 146 -3.17 7.35 -4.39
C ARG A 146 -4.02 7.23 -3.13
N LYS A 147 -5.23 7.79 -3.14
CA LYS A 147 -6.18 7.66 -2.02
C LYS A 147 -6.59 6.22 -1.78
N THR A 148 -6.74 5.43 -2.84
CA THR A 148 -7.06 3.99 -2.71
C THR A 148 -5.91 3.25 -2.04
N ILE A 149 -4.65 3.49 -2.45
CA ILE A 149 -3.49 2.92 -1.76
C ILE A 149 -3.50 3.29 -0.27
N ALA A 150 -3.65 4.58 0.03
CA ALA A 150 -3.68 5.06 1.41
C ALA A 150 -4.83 4.43 2.21
N HIS A 151 -6.00 4.26 1.61
CA HIS A 151 -7.14 3.59 2.23
C HIS A 151 -6.84 2.14 2.55
N LEU A 152 -6.31 1.38 1.59
CA LEU A 152 -6.00 -0.04 1.77
C LEU A 152 -4.93 -0.26 2.84
N VAL A 153 -3.86 0.53 2.82
CA VAL A 153 -2.83 0.46 3.86
C VAL A 153 -3.42 0.76 5.24
N ALA A 154 -4.24 1.79 5.36
CA ALA A 154 -4.88 2.14 6.63
C ALA A 154 -5.80 1.03 7.15
N THR A 155 -6.60 0.42 6.28
CA THR A 155 -7.62 -0.57 6.69
C THR A 155 -7.09 -1.99 6.77
N ASN A 156 -6.22 -2.39 5.83
CA ASN A 156 -5.76 -3.77 5.72
C ASN A 156 -4.48 -4.05 6.52
N HIS A 157 -3.74 -3.00 6.88
CA HIS A 157 -2.55 -3.12 7.72
C HIS A 157 -2.79 -2.51 9.11
N TYR A 158 -2.90 -1.19 9.28
CA TYR A 158 -2.93 -0.56 10.60
C TYR A 158 -4.21 -0.89 11.40
N ALA A 159 -5.39 -0.78 10.79
CA ALA A 159 -6.63 -1.18 11.47
C ALA A 159 -6.62 -2.68 11.79
N ARG A 160 -6.12 -3.51 10.86
CA ARG A 160 -6.03 -4.95 11.08
C ARG A 160 -5.05 -5.32 12.18
N PHE A 161 -3.94 -4.60 12.28
CA PHE A 161 -2.98 -4.74 13.38
C PHE A 161 -3.64 -4.44 14.73
N ALA A 162 -4.37 -3.32 14.82
CA ALA A 162 -5.13 -2.97 16.02
C ALA A 162 -6.16 -4.05 16.38
N GLU A 163 -6.95 -4.51 15.42
CA GLU A 163 -7.93 -5.58 15.62
C GLU A 163 -7.30 -6.83 16.24
N HIS A 164 -6.18 -7.30 15.70
CA HIS A 164 -5.51 -8.48 16.23
C HIS A 164 -4.89 -8.24 17.62
N ALA A 165 -4.24 -7.11 17.83
CA ALA A 165 -3.64 -6.78 19.14
C ALA A 165 -4.72 -6.68 20.24
N HIS A 166 -5.83 -6.01 19.95
CA HIS A 166 -6.95 -5.85 20.90
C HIS A 166 -7.60 -7.19 21.27
N GLN A 167 -7.67 -8.17 20.36
CA GLN A 167 -8.14 -9.53 20.67
C GLN A 167 -7.27 -10.22 21.72
N HIS A 168 -6.03 -9.78 21.89
CA HIS A 168 -5.10 -10.27 22.90
C HIS A 168 -4.95 -9.31 24.11
N ASN A 169 -5.86 -8.34 24.28
CA ASN A 169 -5.79 -7.29 25.31
C ASN A 169 -4.48 -6.48 25.26
N MET A 170 -3.90 -6.32 24.08
CA MET A 170 -2.73 -5.50 23.82
C MET A 170 -3.11 -4.29 22.98
N GLY A 171 -2.44 -3.18 23.18
CA GLY A 171 -2.51 -2.03 22.29
C GLY A 171 -1.45 -2.07 21.19
N ILE A 172 -1.54 -1.11 20.26
CA ILE A 172 -0.50 -0.89 19.24
C ILE A 172 0.13 0.49 19.37
N GLN A 173 1.41 0.55 19.05
CA GLN A 173 2.23 1.75 19.04
C GLN A 173 3.03 1.82 17.71
N PRO A 174 2.37 1.90 16.56
CA PRO A 174 3.05 1.88 15.28
C PRO A 174 3.62 3.25 14.91
N GLU A 175 4.72 3.24 14.17
CA GLU A 175 5.20 4.38 13.41
C GLU A 175 4.37 4.56 12.14
N SER A 176 3.19 5.13 12.28
CA SER A 176 2.12 5.04 11.28
C SER A 176 2.30 5.89 10.03
N ALA A 177 3.24 6.82 10.00
CA ALA A 177 3.50 7.66 8.84
C ALA A 177 4.94 7.54 8.36
N GLY A 178 5.87 7.29 9.27
CA GLY A 178 7.31 7.20 9.01
C GLY A 178 7.93 8.46 8.41
N PRO A 179 9.25 8.53 8.32
CA PRO A 179 9.95 9.64 7.67
C PRO A 179 9.91 9.53 6.13
N HIS A 180 9.54 8.39 5.59
CA HIS A 180 9.53 8.10 4.17
C HIS A 180 8.16 8.34 3.56
N ALA A 181 8.03 9.43 2.81
CA ALA A 181 6.78 9.80 2.17
C ALA A 181 6.32 8.74 1.15
N GLY A 182 5.11 8.29 1.32
CA GLY A 182 4.39 7.40 0.41
C GLY A 182 2.96 7.91 0.20
N PRO A 183 2.16 7.24 -0.59
CA PRO A 183 0.74 7.54 -0.74
C PRO A 183 -0.03 7.08 0.51
N LEU A 184 0.29 7.63 1.69
CA LEU A 184 -0.28 7.29 2.98
C LEU A 184 -1.15 8.42 3.52
N ASP A 185 -2.19 8.06 4.25
CA ASP A 185 -2.93 8.97 5.12
C ASP A 185 -2.46 8.78 6.57
N GLY A 186 -1.42 9.54 6.95
CA GLY A 186 -0.82 9.42 8.27
C GLY A 186 -1.81 9.70 9.40
N MET A 187 -2.69 10.69 9.25
CA MET A 187 -3.71 10.99 10.27
C MET A 187 -4.66 9.82 10.48
N LYS A 188 -5.09 9.20 9.39
CA LYS A 188 -5.97 8.02 9.46
C LYS A 188 -5.24 6.82 10.08
N ASN A 189 -3.98 6.60 9.71
CA ASN A 189 -3.18 5.51 10.29
C ASN A 189 -2.98 5.69 11.79
N TYR A 190 -2.60 6.89 12.24
CA TYR A 190 -2.46 7.20 13.67
C TYR A 190 -3.78 7.07 14.44
N GLY A 191 -4.93 7.25 13.77
CA GLY A 191 -6.25 7.05 14.37
C GLY A 191 -6.51 5.63 14.86
N PHE A 192 -5.74 4.64 14.44
CA PHE A 192 -5.80 3.25 14.93
C PHE A 192 -4.83 2.96 16.07
N SER A 193 -3.92 3.88 16.39
CA SER A 193 -2.89 3.70 17.41
C SER A 193 -3.44 3.93 18.81
N ASP A 194 -3.13 3.05 19.75
CA ASP A 194 -3.43 3.25 21.19
C ASP A 194 -2.41 4.23 21.80
N ILE A 195 -1.17 4.20 21.31
CA ILE A 195 -0.15 5.19 21.62
C ILE A 195 0.35 5.75 20.29
N VAL A 196 0.20 7.05 20.12
CA VAL A 196 0.73 7.75 18.94
C VAL A 196 2.21 7.97 19.12
N MET A 197 3.00 7.58 18.12
CA MET A 197 4.44 7.69 18.12
C MET A 197 4.90 8.42 16.86
N SER A 198 5.96 9.21 16.98
CA SER A 198 6.63 9.84 15.85
C SER A 198 8.13 9.88 16.10
N GLU A 199 8.89 9.91 15.04
CA GLU A 199 10.34 9.91 15.03
C GLU A 199 10.89 11.34 14.94
N PHE A 200 11.97 11.59 15.66
CA PHE A 200 12.86 12.73 15.42
C PHE A 200 14.33 12.32 15.65
N TRP A 201 15.24 12.96 14.94
CA TRP A 201 16.65 12.63 15.00
C TRP A 201 17.47 13.76 15.64
N SER A 202 18.35 13.40 16.61
CA SER A 202 19.25 14.35 17.26
C SER A 202 20.65 13.72 17.47
N PRO A 203 21.73 14.34 16.99
CA PRO A 203 21.73 15.48 16.09
C PRO A 203 21.14 15.08 14.72
N SER A 204 20.27 15.91 14.16
CA SER A 204 19.72 15.62 12.86
C SER A 204 20.80 15.76 11.78
N PRO A 205 21.11 14.71 10.99
CA PRO A 205 21.95 14.84 9.80
C PRO A 205 21.24 15.62 8.69
N HIS A 206 19.92 15.79 8.82
CA HIS A 206 19.09 16.54 7.91
C HIS A 206 18.68 17.86 8.55
N ARG A 207 18.94 18.97 7.88
CA ARG A 207 18.32 20.23 8.27
C ARG A 207 16.81 20.09 8.05
N PRO A 208 15.95 20.23 9.07
CA PRO A 208 14.52 20.05 8.90
C PRO A 208 14.01 21.06 7.88
N ARG A 209 13.59 20.55 6.73
CA ARG A 209 12.86 21.35 5.75
C ARG A 209 11.45 21.60 6.27
N PRO A 210 10.74 22.64 5.83
CA PRO A 210 9.39 22.92 6.30
C PRO A 210 8.44 21.71 6.21
N GLN A 211 8.59 20.85 5.20
CA GLN A 211 7.82 19.63 5.03
C GLN A 211 8.16 18.54 6.06
N ASP A 212 9.36 18.52 6.60
CA ASP A 212 9.79 17.51 7.57
C ASP A 212 9.15 17.73 8.96
N ARG A 213 8.59 18.92 9.20
CA ARG A 213 7.79 19.23 10.40
C ARG A 213 6.41 18.60 10.40
N PHE A 214 5.99 18.06 9.26
CA PHE A 214 4.68 17.47 9.08
C PHE A 214 4.50 16.21 9.96
N PHE A 215 5.51 15.35 10.05
CA PHE A 215 5.45 14.11 10.84
C PHE A 215 5.19 14.37 12.32
N ILE A 216 5.90 15.34 12.91
CA ILE A 216 5.70 15.72 14.32
C ILE A 216 4.27 16.23 14.57
N LYS A 217 3.66 16.86 13.57
CA LYS A 217 2.27 17.33 13.70
C LYS A 217 1.23 16.24 13.53
N GLN A 218 1.57 15.12 12.89
CA GLN A 218 0.67 13.98 12.73
C GLN A 218 0.61 13.14 14.01
N ALA A 219 1.70 13.05 14.74
CA ALA A 219 1.77 12.44 16.06
C ALA A 219 1.27 13.41 17.14
#